data_1b581a63ed19bd423a281bf9c48639d0
#
_entry.id   1b581a63ed19bd423a281bf9c48639d0
#
_cell.length_a   1.000
_cell.length_b   1.000
_cell.length_c   1.000
_cell.angle_alpha   90.00
_cell.angle_beta   90.00
_cell.angle_gamma   90.00
#
_symmetry.space_group_name_H-M   'P 1'
#
loop_
_entity.id
_entity.type
_entity.pdbx_description
1 polymer ?
#
loop_
_entity_poly.entity_id
_entity_poly.type
_entity_poly.pdbx_seq_one_letter_code
_entity_poly.pdbx_strand_id
1 'polypeptide(L)' 'MKIQLSSVDIVNTRTDCLIIGINEKAEQSATVRKIEKATNRLVEGILDSGDFNGRPGSAIVIPKPQGINAKRLLLVGIGD' A
#
# COMPACT_ATOMS: atom_id res chain seq x y z
N MET A 1 2.78 1.63 19.06
CA MET A 1 2.79 1.79 17.58
C MET A 1 1.49 2.41 17.11
N LYS A 2 1.57 3.37 16.25
CA LYS A 2 0.40 4.01 15.67
C LYS A 2 0.15 3.45 14.27
N ILE A 3 -1.06 2.95 14.02
CA ILE A 3 -1.42 2.32 12.74
C ILE A 3 -2.53 3.13 12.09
N GLN A 4 -2.36 3.43 10.81
CA GLN A 4 -3.32 4.19 10.02
C GLN A 4 -3.86 3.31 8.89
N LEU A 5 -5.18 3.04 8.90
CA LEU A 5 -5.80 2.18 7.89
C LEU A 5 -6.12 2.94 6.61
N SER A 6 -6.68 4.10 6.75
CA SER A 6 -6.90 4.99 5.62
C SER A 6 -7.13 6.37 6.17
N SER A 7 -6.88 7.38 5.38
CA SER A 7 -7.10 8.73 5.84
C SER A 7 -7.30 9.67 4.66
N VAL A 8 -7.74 10.88 4.97
CA VAL A 8 -7.93 11.91 3.97
C VAL A 8 -6.62 12.26 3.28
N ASP A 9 -5.52 12.27 4.02
CA ASP A 9 -4.21 12.63 3.48
C ASP A 9 -3.19 11.53 3.80
N ILE A 10 -3.30 10.43 3.09
CA ILE A 10 -2.47 9.25 3.34
C ILE A 10 -1.01 9.47 2.98
N VAL A 11 -0.72 10.40 2.06
CA VAL A 11 0.65 10.66 1.61
C VAL A 11 1.45 11.40 2.67
N ASN A 12 0.83 12.39 3.31
CA ASN A 12 1.49 13.26 4.27
C ASN A 12 1.31 12.85 5.72
N THR A 13 0.43 11.89 5.99
CA THR A 13 0.18 11.45 7.36
C THR A 13 1.39 10.71 7.92
N ARG A 14 1.86 11.18 9.08
CA ARG A 14 2.94 10.51 9.81
C ARG A 14 2.35 9.39 10.64
N THR A 15 2.78 8.18 10.38
CA THR A 15 2.31 7.01 11.13
C THR A 15 3.41 5.95 11.14
N ASP A 16 3.37 5.06 12.12
CA ASP A 16 4.33 3.94 12.18
C ASP A 16 4.06 2.91 11.09
N CYS A 17 2.81 2.71 10.74
CA CYS A 17 2.44 1.75 9.71
C CYS A 17 1.15 2.19 9.01
N LEU A 18 1.20 2.30 7.70
CA LEU A 18 0.04 2.58 6.87
C LEU A 18 -0.39 1.27 6.21
N ILE A 19 -1.65 0.88 6.42
CA ILE A 19 -2.18 -0.38 5.89
C ILE A 19 -3.08 -0.09 4.69
N ILE A 20 -2.79 -0.71 3.56
CA ILE A 20 -3.51 -0.50 2.30
C ILE A 20 -3.98 -1.85 1.76
N GLY A 21 -5.27 -1.94 1.41
CA GLY A 21 -5.83 -3.12 0.77
C GLY A 21 -5.55 -3.12 -0.73
N ILE A 22 -5.11 -4.26 -1.26
CA ILE A 22 -4.77 -4.41 -2.67
C ILE A 22 -5.68 -5.45 -3.30
N ASN A 23 -6.34 -5.08 -4.39
CA ASN A 23 -7.19 -5.98 -5.16
C ASN A 23 -6.34 -6.95 -5.99
N GLU A 24 -6.81 -8.17 -6.12
CA GLU A 24 -6.10 -9.19 -6.90
C GLU A 24 -6.29 -8.99 -8.40
N LYS A 25 -7.52 -8.80 -8.83
CA LYS A 25 -7.86 -8.71 -10.27
C LYS A 25 -8.57 -7.44 -10.64
N ALA A 26 -9.31 -6.85 -9.72
CA ALA A 26 -10.06 -5.64 -9.98
C ALA A 26 -9.14 -4.43 -10.05
N GLU A 27 -9.67 -3.34 -10.60
CA GLU A 27 -8.96 -2.08 -10.62
C GLU A 27 -8.72 -1.61 -9.18
N GLN A 28 -7.55 -1.05 -8.94
CA GLN A 28 -7.18 -0.59 -7.61
C GLN A 28 -7.98 0.64 -7.19
N SER A 29 -8.14 0.80 -5.88
CA SER A 29 -8.90 1.92 -5.30
C SER A 29 -8.21 3.26 -5.53
N ALA A 30 -8.95 4.35 -5.32
CA ALA A 30 -8.39 5.69 -5.38
C ALA A 30 -7.26 5.89 -4.39
N THR A 31 -7.34 5.25 -3.22
CA THR A 31 -6.29 5.29 -2.20
C THR A 31 -4.99 4.71 -2.74
N VAL A 32 -5.06 3.56 -3.40
CA VAL A 32 -3.89 2.92 -3.99
C VAL A 32 -3.30 3.80 -5.09
N ARG A 33 -4.15 4.41 -5.92
CA ARG A 33 -3.67 5.31 -6.98
C ARG A 33 -2.90 6.49 -6.42
N LYS A 34 -3.34 7.05 -5.30
CA LYS A 34 -2.62 8.14 -4.64
C LYS A 34 -1.25 7.68 -4.16
N ILE A 35 -1.18 6.50 -3.56
CA ILE A 35 0.09 5.92 -3.12
C ILE A 35 1.00 5.67 -4.33
N GLU A 36 0.47 5.12 -5.41
CA GLU A 36 1.25 4.87 -6.62
C GLU A 36 1.87 6.15 -7.18
N LYS A 37 1.08 7.21 -7.24
CA LYS A 37 1.55 8.49 -7.75
C LYS A 37 2.64 9.08 -6.85
N ALA A 38 2.47 8.97 -5.54
CA ALA A 38 3.44 9.51 -4.58
C ALA A 38 4.73 8.70 -4.52
N THR A 39 4.65 7.39 -4.73
CA THR A 39 5.78 6.47 -4.59
C THR A 39 6.37 6.02 -5.92
N ASN A 40 5.97 6.62 -7.02
CA ASN A 40 6.45 6.30 -8.35
C ASN A 40 6.21 4.82 -8.70
N ARG A 41 4.96 4.38 -8.52
CA ARG A 41 4.49 3.03 -8.87
C ARG A 41 5.15 1.91 -8.06
N LEU A 42 5.37 2.16 -6.78
CA LEU A 42 5.95 1.16 -5.90
C LEU A 42 5.11 -0.12 -5.86
N VAL A 43 3.78 0.01 -5.71
CA VAL A 43 2.88 -1.16 -5.64
C VAL A 43 2.89 -1.93 -6.95
N GLU A 44 2.84 -1.26 -8.09
CA GLU A 44 2.88 -1.90 -9.40
C GLU A 44 4.17 -2.70 -9.58
N GLY A 45 5.30 -2.14 -9.16
CA GLY A 45 6.57 -2.84 -9.21
C GLY A 45 6.58 -4.11 -8.38
N ILE A 46 5.98 -4.06 -7.20
CA ILE A 46 5.88 -5.23 -6.32
C ILE A 46 4.98 -6.30 -6.92
N LEU A 47 3.83 -5.90 -7.48
CA LEU A 47 2.93 -6.84 -8.14
C LEU A 47 3.60 -7.49 -9.36
N ASP A 48 4.33 -6.71 -10.14
CA ASP A 48 5.03 -7.21 -11.32
C ASP A 48 6.17 -8.17 -10.96
N SER A 49 6.81 -7.98 -9.81
CA SER A 49 7.89 -8.85 -9.37
C SER A 49 7.40 -10.23 -8.94
N GLY A 50 6.10 -10.35 -8.64
CA GLY A 50 5.53 -11.61 -8.14
C GLY A 50 5.67 -11.83 -6.65
N ASP A 51 6.30 -10.90 -5.93
CA ASP A 51 6.47 -11.03 -4.47
C ASP A 51 5.15 -10.91 -3.73
N PHE A 52 4.18 -10.23 -4.32
CA PHE A 52 2.86 -10.00 -3.73
C PHE A 52 1.83 -9.89 -4.85
N ASN A 53 0.69 -10.54 -4.70
CA ASN A 53 -0.31 -10.59 -5.78
C ASN A 53 -1.72 -10.15 -5.38
N GLY A 54 -1.93 -9.69 -4.14
CA GLY A 54 -3.24 -9.22 -3.70
C GLY A 54 -4.23 -10.32 -3.32
N ARG A 55 -3.82 -11.57 -3.26
CA ARG A 55 -4.72 -12.66 -2.85
C ARG A 55 -5.15 -12.48 -1.40
N PRO A 56 -6.41 -12.86 -1.07
CA PRO A 56 -6.86 -12.78 0.33
C PRO A 56 -5.91 -13.53 1.25
N GLY A 57 -5.59 -12.90 2.39
CA GLY A 57 -4.68 -13.50 3.36
C GLY A 57 -3.21 -13.26 3.10
N SER A 58 -2.86 -12.67 1.95
CA SER A 58 -1.46 -12.32 1.68
C SER A 58 -1.16 -10.92 2.23
N ALA A 59 0.10 -10.68 2.57
CA ALA A 59 0.53 -9.37 3.05
C ALA A 59 2.03 -9.21 2.84
N ILE A 60 2.46 -7.97 2.65
CA ILE A 60 3.87 -7.64 2.56
C ILE A 60 4.13 -6.29 3.23
N VAL A 61 5.22 -6.21 3.98
CA VAL A 61 5.63 -4.99 4.66
C VAL A 61 6.77 -4.35 3.89
N ILE A 62 6.65 -3.06 3.61
CA ILE A 62 7.69 -2.28 2.94
C ILE A 62 8.22 -1.27 3.93
N PRO A 63 9.46 -1.42 4.42
CA PRO A 63 10.05 -0.45 5.34
C PRO A 63 10.47 0.81 4.60
N LYS A 64 10.30 1.94 5.25
CA LYS A 64 10.74 3.25 4.74
C LYS A 64 10.30 3.51 3.30
N PRO A 65 8.99 3.45 3.00
CA PRO A 65 8.53 3.71 1.63
C PRO A 65 8.84 5.15 1.25
N GLN A 66 9.43 5.34 0.07
CA GLN A 66 9.74 6.67 -0.41
C GLN A 66 8.51 7.33 -1.00
N GLY A 67 8.37 8.62 -0.78
CA GLY A 67 7.26 9.39 -1.33
C GLY A 67 6.08 9.57 -0.39
N ILE A 68 6.05 8.84 0.72
CA ILE A 68 5.02 9.01 1.76
C ILE A 68 5.69 9.11 3.12
N ASN A 69 4.96 9.65 4.11
CA ASN A 69 5.53 9.91 5.44
C ASN A 69 5.38 8.77 6.43
N ALA A 70 4.72 7.69 6.05
CA ALA A 70 4.63 6.51 6.90
C ALA A 70 5.99 5.83 7.04
N LYS A 71 6.28 5.31 8.23
CA LYS A 71 7.54 4.59 8.45
C LYS A 71 7.54 3.23 7.77
N ARG A 72 6.35 2.62 7.63
CA ARG A 72 6.18 1.32 6.98
C ARG A 72 4.89 1.34 6.18
N LEU A 73 4.88 0.61 5.09
CA LEU A 73 3.69 0.42 4.28
C LEU A 73 3.36 -1.07 4.28
N LEU A 74 2.19 -1.43 4.79
CA LEU A 74 1.72 -2.80 4.79
C LEU A 74 0.67 -2.97 3.70
N LEU A 75 0.95 -3.78 2.71
CA LEU A 75 0.01 -4.12 1.65
C LEU A 75 -0.68 -5.43 2.03
N VAL A 76 -2.00 -5.41 2.05
CA VAL A 76 -2.81 -6.57 2.42
C VAL A 76 -3.67 -6.98 1.24
N GLY A 77 -3.62 -8.24 0.86
CA GLY A 77 -4.46 -8.75 -0.22
C GLY A 77 -5.90 -8.89 0.23
N ILE A 78 -6.82 -8.28 -0.51
CA ILE A 78 -8.25 -8.36 -0.21
C ILE A 78 -9.04 -9.12 -1.28
N GLY A 79 -8.36 -9.60 -2.32
CA GLY A 79 -8.99 -10.31 -3.43
C GLY A 79 -9.69 -9.36 -4.39
N ASP A 80 -10.79 -9.79 -4.93
CA ASP A 80 -11.56 -8.96 -5.87
C ASP A 80 -12.57 -8.08 -5.15
#